data_090495d89a0e33e35d3e6f4707025b8d
#
_entry.id   090495d89a0e33e35d3e6f4707025b8d
#
_cell.length_a   1.000
_cell.length_b   1.000
_cell.length_c   1.000
_cell.angle_alpha   90.00
_cell.angle_beta   90.00
_cell.angle_gamma   90.00
#
_symmetry.space_group_name_H-M   'P 1'
#
loop_
_entity.id
_entity.type
_entity.pdbx_description
1 polymer ?
#
loop_
_entity_poly.entity_id
_entity_poly.type
_entity_poly.pdbx_seq_one_letter_code
_entity_poly.pdbx_strand_id
1 'polypeptide(L)'
;MDQPAPIRSERTIIFLVGSIQFINILDFMMVMPLGPDFAASLSIPLSHLGWIGGSYTAAAAISGVAAASFLDRFDRRKALAVAMLGLVIGTLMGGLATGLGSLIAARVVAGAFGGPATSLSLSIVADVVPPERRGRAMGAVMAAFSVASVLGVPAGLWLSQVGGWRLPFFGVSGLGLLVTGVALLVMPAMTKHLEIKQAQATTTRELLSRPTVLYALASVLTLMIGLFLVIPNFSSFLQHNLHYPREGLGQLYMMGGAVSFVMNRLVGTMVDRFGPTLMATIGTVLSSLALILGFVVVPVVFPPAVTFIAFMGAGSFRGVALNTLTSRVPGPRERARYMSTQSAVQHLASAAGAMIGSLMLTELADGTVAGMRTVCVVSAGIGLVLPLLLAKVASEVRASGERAAAATAR
;
A
#
# COMPACT_ATOMS: atom_id res chain seq x y z
N MET A 1 -31.80 13.60 30.80
CA MET A 1 -31.46 12.16 30.65
C MET A 1 -31.38 11.88 29.15
N ASP A 2 -30.21 12.13 28.57
CA ASP A 2 -29.97 11.81 27.16
C ASP A 2 -29.81 10.29 27.04
N GLN A 3 -30.73 9.66 26.34
CA GLN A 3 -30.57 8.25 25.94
C GLN A 3 -29.34 8.15 25.06
N PRO A 4 -28.40 7.23 25.33
CA PRO A 4 -27.28 7.01 24.47
C PRO A 4 -27.83 6.58 23.10
N ALA A 5 -27.43 7.30 22.05
CA ALA A 5 -27.77 6.94 20.67
C ALA A 5 -27.51 5.43 20.44
N PRO A 6 -28.40 4.73 19.73
CA PRO A 6 -28.28 3.29 19.55
C PRO A 6 -26.90 2.96 19.00
N ILE A 7 -26.17 2.10 19.68
CA ILE A 7 -24.86 1.59 19.27
C ILE A 7 -25.09 0.89 17.93
N ARG A 8 -24.91 1.62 16.84
CA ARG A 8 -24.94 1.01 15.51
C ARG A 8 -23.87 -0.08 15.47
N SER A 9 -24.21 -1.24 14.94
CA SER A 9 -23.46 -2.47 15.13
C SER A 9 -22.00 -2.25 14.75
N GLU A 10 -21.07 -2.78 15.54
CA GLU A 10 -19.62 -2.85 15.28
C GLU A 10 -19.33 -3.22 13.81
N ARG A 11 -20.14 -4.15 13.25
CA ARG A 11 -20.05 -4.59 11.86
C ARG A 11 -20.26 -3.44 10.86
N THR A 12 -21.20 -2.54 11.12
CA THR A 12 -21.47 -1.38 10.26
C THR A 12 -20.28 -0.43 10.24
N ILE A 13 -19.66 -0.17 11.40
CA ILE A 13 -18.47 0.70 11.48
C ILE A 13 -17.29 0.06 10.75
N ILE A 14 -17.04 -1.24 10.94
CA ILE A 14 -15.98 -1.98 10.24
C ILE A 14 -16.21 -1.93 8.73
N PHE A 15 -17.44 -2.11 8.27
CA PHE A 15 -17.79 -2.05 6.85
C PHE A 15 -17.52 -0.66 6.26
N LEU A 16 -17.97 0.41 6.95
CA LEU A 16 -17.75 1.79 6.50
C LEU A 16 -16.25 2.14 6.46
N VAL A 17 -15.50 1.78 7.50
CA VAL A 17 -14.05 1.98 7.54
C VAL A 17 -13.36 1.17 6.44
N GLY A 18 -13.80 -0.05 6.18
CA GLY A 18 -13.33 -0.88 5.07
C GLY A 18 -13.62 -0.26 3.71
N SER A 19 -14.81 0.35 3.53
CA SER A 19 -15.17 1.07 2.31
C SER A 19 -14.32 2.33 2.10
N ILE A 20 -14.04 3.06 3.18
CA ILE A 20 -13.11 4.21 3.15
C ILE A 20 -11.72 3.76 2.74
N GLN A 21 -11.22 2.67 3.33
CA GLN A 21 -9.93 2.13 2.98
C GLN A 21 -9.87 1.62 1.53
N PHE A 22 -10.96 1.04 1.05
CA PHE A 22 -11.10 0.65 -0.37
C PHE A 22 -10.94 1.86 -1.31
N ILE A 23 -11.64 2.98 -1.04
CA ILE A 23 -11.52 4.20 -1.86
C ILE A 23 -10.09 4.72 -1.87
N ASN A 24 -9.47 4.81 -0.70
CA ASN A 24 -8.09 5.30 -0.56
C ASN A 24 -7.08 4.44 -1.32
N ILE A 25 -7.20 3.11 -1.21
CA ILE A 25 -6.34 2.17 -1.92
C ILE A 25 -6.61 2.22 -3.43
N LEU A 26 -7.87 2.29 -3.82
CA LEU A 26 -8.26 2.35 -5.24
C LEU A 26 -7.74 3.61 -5.91
N ASP A 27 -7.88 4.80 -5.26
CA ASP A 27 -7.33 6.06 -5.77
C ASP A 27 -5.82 5.96 -6.01
N PHE A 28 -5.10 5.32 -5.09
CA PHE A 28 -3.67 5.11 -5.25
C PHE A 28 -3.34 4.12 -6.37
N MET A 29 -4.01 2.95 -6.38
CA MET A 29 -3.66 1.85 -7.29
C MET A 29 -4.05 2.09 -8.73
N MET A 30 -5.16 2.80 -9.01
CA MET A 30 -5.65 2.98 -10.39
C MET A 30 -4.74 3.87 -11.24
N VAL A 31 -3.96 4.76 -10.61
CA VAL A 31 -3.09 5.71 -11.31
C VAL A 31 -1.99 5.00 -12.09
N MET A 32 -1.43 3.92 -11.54
CA MET A 32 -0.32 3.20 -12.16
C MET A 32 -0.68 2.59 -13.54
N PRO A 33 -1.76 1.77 -13.65
CA PRO A 33 -2.16 1.19 -14.93
C PRO A 33 -2.73 2.21 -15.92
N LEU A 34 -3.26 3.35 -15.45
CA LEU A 34 -3.71 4.46 -16.32
C LEU A 34 -2.57 5.36 -16.78
N GLY A 35 -1.34 5.12 -16.31
CA GLY A 35 -0.16 5.93 -16.63
C GLY A 35 0.00 6.25 -18.11
N PRO A 36 0.04 5.25 -19.00
CA PRO A 36 0.18 5.49 -20.45
C PRO A 36 -0.94 6.33 -21.04
N ASP A 37 -2.20 6.16 -20.57
CA ASP A 37 -3.35 6.87 -21.11
C ASP A 37 -3.26 8.39 -20.84
N PHE A 38 -2.97 8.78 -19.59
CA PHE A 38 -2.84 10.21 -19.27
C PHE A 38 -1.50 10.78 -19.75
N ALA A 39 -0.43 9.98 -19.82
CA ALA A 39 0.84 10.41 -20.39
C ALA A 39 0.67 10.81 -21.85
N ALA A 40 0.02 9.99 -22.67
CA ALA A 40 -0.29 10.30 -24.07
C ALA A 40 -1.20 11.53 -24.18
N SER A 41 -2.26 11.62 -23.35
CA SER A 41 -3.24 12.72 -23.41
C SER A 41 -2.67 14.07 -22.96
N LEU A 42 -1.74 14.09 -22.01
CA LEU A 42 -1.16 15.29 -21.41
C LEU A 42 0.26 15.59 -21.93
N SER A 43 0.75 14.82 -22.89
CA SER A 43 2.11 14.92 -23.44
C SER A 43 3.19 14.82 -22.32
N ILE A 44 2.98 13.90 -21.39
CA ILE A 44 3.90 13.64 -20.28
C ILE A 44 4.83 12.49 -20.68
N PRO A 45 6.16 12.65 -20.59
CA PRO A 45 7.08 11.54 -20.83
C PRO A 45 6.80 10.35 -19.93
N LEU A 46 6.82 9.13 -20.46
CA LEU A 46 6.56 7.89 -19.71
C LEU A 46 7.54 7.71 -18.53
N SER A 47 8.75 8.24 -18.64
CA SER A 47 9.76 8.28 -17.57
C SER A 47 9.34 9.09 -16.34
N HIS A 48 8.31 9.92 -16.42
CA HIS A 48 7.80 10.71 -15.29
C HIS A 48 6.66 10.06 -14.52
N LEU A 49 6.19 8.88 -14.94
CA LEU A 49 5.08 8.19 -14.27
C LEU A 49 5.35 7.85 -12.80
N GLY A 50 6.58 7.47 -12.46
CA GLY A 50 6.95 7.23 -11.06
C GLY A 50 6.94 8.48 -10.19
N TRP A 51 7.15 9.69 -10.75
CA TRP A 51 6.99 10.93 -10.01
C TRP A 51 5.55 11.18 -9.59
N ILE A 52 4.60 10.82 -10.46
CA ILE A 52 3.16 10.98 -10.19
C ILE A 52 2.72 10.04 -9.06
N GLY A 53 3.10 8.76 -9.11
CA GLY A 53 2.82 7.81 -8.03
C GLY A 53 3.63 8.10 -6.76
N GLY A 54 4.91 8.45 -6.91
CA GLY A 54 5.82 8.76 -5.82
C GLY A 54 5.41 9.99 -5.02
N SER A 55 4.88 11.04 -5.68
CA SER A 55 4.41 12.25 -5.01
C SER A 55 3.25 11.98 -4.03
N TYR A 56 2.33 11.09 -4.40
CA TYR A 56 1.26 10.66 -3.49
C TYR A 56 1.83 9.97 -2.25
N THR A 57 2.71 8.98 -2.43
CA THR A 57 3.25 8.22 -1.30
C THR A 57 4.16 9.07 -0.43
N ALA A 58 4.95 9.99 -1.00
CA ALA A 58 5.75 10.95 -0.25
C ALA A 58 4.88 11.86 0.62
N ALA A 59 3.83 12.45 0.04
CA ALA A 59 2.88 13.28 0.76
C ALA A 59 2.15 12.51 1.86
N ALA A 60 1.73 11.26 1.59
CA ALA A 60 1.09 10.38 2.55
C ALA A 60 2.01 10.02 3.73
N ALA A 61 3.31 9.82 3.49
CA ALA A 61 4.28 9.58 4.53
C ALA A 61 4.43 10.79 5.47
N ILE A 62 4.66 11.96 4.90
CA ILE A 62 4.86 13.21 5.65
C ILE A 62 3.61 13.54 6.48
N SER A 63 2.45 13.54 5.82
CA SER A 63 1.18 13.85 6.47
C SER A 63 0.77 12.80 7.51
N GLY A 64 1.03 11.52 7.24
CA GLY A 64 0.74 10.43 8.18
C GLY A 64 1.53 10.55 9.48
N VAL A 65 2.82 10.90 9.40
CA VAL A 65 3.67 11.19 10.57
C VAL A 65 3.19 12.43 11.30
N ALA A 66 2.94 13.53 10.57
CA ALA A 66 2.43 14.76 11.16
C ALA A 66 1.07 14.54 11.85
N ALA A 67 0.16 13.84 11.18
CA ALA A 67 -1.17 13.54 11.65
C ALA A 67 -1.19 12.74 12.97
N ALA A 68 -0.26 11.80 13.14
CA ALA A 68 -0.13 11.00 14.36
C ALA A 68 0.09 11.84 15.63
N SER A 69 0.57 13.08 15.50
CA SER A 69 0.83 13.97 16.63
C SER A 69 -0.37 14.84 17.04
N PHE A 70 -1.32 15.09 16.15
CA PHE A 70 -2.44 16.01 16.43
C PHE A 70 -3.84 15.44 16.21
N LEU A 71 -4.01 14.37 15.41
CA LEU A 71 -5.33 13.81 15.12
C LEU A 71 -6.03 13.23 16.36
N ASP A 72 -5.26 12.81 17.36
CA ASP A 72 -5.80 12.33 18.64
C ASP A 72 -6.49 13.42 19.47
N ARG A 73 -6.45 14.69 19.03
CA ARG A 73 -7.12 15.83 19.68
C ARG A 73 -8.53 16.08 19.13
N PHE A 74 -8.95 15.38 18.08
CA PHE A 74 -10.20 15.60 17.39
C PHE A 74 -11.12 14.39 17.45
N ASP A 75 -12.43 14.63 17.32
CA ASP A 75 -13.39 13.54 17.08
C ASP A 75 -12.97 12.75 15.83
N ARG A 76 -12.72 11.44 16.00
CA ARG A 76 -12.21 10.59 14.91
C ARG A 76 -13.14 10.56 13.70
N ARG A 77 -14.47 10.64 13.89
CA ARG A 77 -15.44 10.70 12.80
C ARG A 77 -15.24 11.96 11.96
N LYS A 78 -15.14 13.12 12.61
CA LYS A 78 -14.95 14.41 11.92
C LYS A 78 -13.59 14.48 11.24
N ALA A 79 -12.53 14.05 11.93
CA ALA A 79 -11.19 13.98 11.38
C ALA A 79 -11.12 13.07 10.15
N LEU A 80 -11.75 11.89 10.20
CA LEU A 80 -11.83 10.96 9.07
C LEU A 80 -12.59 11.56 7.88
N ALA A 81 -13.71 12.25 8.14
CA ALA A 81 -14.47 12.92 7.08
C ALA A 81 -13.65 14.03 6.40
N VAL A 82 -12.91 14.84 7.16
CA VAL A 82 -12.03 15.89 6.61
C VAL A 82 -10.91 15.23 5.76
N ALA A 83 -10.30 14.16 6.27
CA ALA A 83 -9.28 13.42 5.53
C ALA A 83 -9.85 12.85 4.22
N MET A 84 -11.03 12.26 4.26
CA MET A 84 -11.68 11.73 3.05
C MET A 84 -12.09 12.82 2.06
N LEU A 85 -12.61 13.95 2.53
CA LEU A 85 -12.93 15.08 1.64
C LEU A 85 -11.67 15.63 0.96
N GLY A 86 -10.56 15.75 1.69
CA GLY A 86 -9.29 16.17 1.10
C GLY A 86 -8.76 15.16 0.06
N LEU A 87 -8.88 13.85 0.32
CA LEU A 87 -8.55 12.80 -0.64
C LEU A 87 -9.43 12.94 -1.90
N VAL A 88 -10.74 13.08 -1.73
CA VAL A 88 -11.70 13.23 -2.83
C VAL A 88 -11.39 14.47 -3.67
N ILE A 89 -11.09 15.60 -3.04
CA ILE A 89 -10.69 16.83 -3.74
C ILE A 89 -9.41 16.58 -4.54
N GLY A 90 -8.39 15.97 -3.94
CA GLY A 90 -7.15 15.62 -4.65
C GLY A 90 -7.39 14.68 -5.83
N THR A 91 -8.26 13.67 -5.67
CA THR A 91 -8.65 12.76 -6.75
C THR A 91 -9.39 13.51 -7.86
N LEU A 92 -10.34 14.38 -7.51
CA LEU A 92 -11.08 15.22 -8.48
C LEU A 92 -10.13 16.13 -9.25
N MET A 93 -9.19 16.79 -8.56
CA MET A 93 -8.13 17.59 -9.21
C MET A 93 -7.33 16.75 -10.20
N GLY A 94 -7.07 15.48 -9.90
CA GLY A 94 -6.40 14.54 -10.81
C GLY A 94 -7.16 14.36 -12.12
N GLY A 95 -8.49 14.21 -12.06
CA GLY A 95 -9.34 14.14 -13.25
C GLY A 95 -9.41 15.45 -14.05
N LEU A 96 -9.15 16.58 -13.39
CA LEU A 96 -9.13 17.92 -14.02
C LEU A 96 -7.71 18.35 -14.46
N ALA A 97 -6.70 17.52 -14.28
CA ALA A 97 -5.32 17.87 -14.60
C ALA A 97 -5.11 18.16 -16.09
N THR A 98 -4.27 19.16 -16.36
CA THR A 98 -3.95 19.66 -17.70
C THR A 98 -2.48 19.43 -18.11
N GLY A 99 -1.66 18.88 -17.21
CA GLY A 99 -0.25 18.57 -17.44
C GLY A 99 0.40 17.94 -16.21
N LEU A 100 1.69 17.66 -16.29
CA LEU A 100 2.47 16.99 -15.25
C LEU A 100 2.37 17.73 -13.89
N GLY A 101 2.58 19.05 -13.88
CA GLY A 101 2.58 19.82 -12.63
C GLY A 101 1.24 19.78 -11.90
N SER A 102 0.12 19.97 -12.63
CA SER A 102 -1.23 19.90 -12.05
C SER A 102 -1.57 18.47 -11.57
N LEU A 103 -1.11 17.44 -12.26
CA LEU A 103 -1.32 16.06 -11.85
C LEU A 103 -0.49 15.72 -10.59
N ILE A 104 0.77 16.15 -10.53
CA ILE A 104 1.60 16.00 -9.32
C ILE A 104 0.96 16.75 -8.14
N ALA A 105 0.50 17.98 -8.32
CA ALA A 105 -0.18 18.74 -7.27
C ALA A 105 -1.43 18.01 -6.76
N ALA A 106 -2.24 17.47 -7.65
CA ALA A 106 -3.40 16.65 -7.31
C ALA A 106 -3.01 15.41 -6.50
N ARG A 107 -1.94 14.72 -6.89
CA ARG A 107 -1.42 13.54 -6.16
C ARG A 107 -0.86 13.89 -4.79
N VAL A 108 -0.19 15.05 -4.66
CA VAL A 108 0.28 15.56 -3.35
C VAL A 108 -0.91 15.84 -2.43
N VAL A 109 -1.96 16.51 -2.93
CA VAL A 109 -3.17 16.75 -2.13
C VAL A 109 -3.83 15.44 -1.73
N ALA A 110 -4.06 14.53 -2.69
CA ALA A 110 -4.67 13.23 -2.39
C ALA A 110 -3.85 12.44 -1.36
N GLY A 111 -2.53 12.37 -1.50
CA GLY A 111 -1.64 11.70 -0.55
C GLY A 111 -1.61 12.34 0.83
N ALA A 112 -1.58 13.70 0.89
CA ALA A 112 -1.58 14.43 2.15
C ALA A 112 -2.80 14.14 3.03
N PHE A 113 -3.92 13.76 2.45
CA PHE A 113 -5.12 13.37 3.17
C PHE A 113 -5.33 11.85 3.22
N GLY A 114 -4.82 11.10 2.24
CA GLY A 114 -4.89 9.63 2.20
C GLY A 114 -4.11 8.94 3.32
N GLY A 115 -2.92 9.45 3.66
CA GLY A 115 -2.13 8.96 4.80
C GLY A 115 -2.89 9.06 6.13
N PRO A 116 -3.37 10.24 6.52
CA PRO A 116 -4.24 10.43 7.69
C PRO A 116 -5.51 9.57 7.66
N ALA A 117 -6.19 9.44 6.51
CA ALA A 117 -7.39 8.62 6.38
C ALA A 117 -7.12 7.15 6.73
N THR A 118 -5.98 6.59 6.28
CA THR A 118 -5.55 5.23 6.63
C THR A 118 -5.30 5.10 8.13
N SER A 119 -4.57 6.02 8.73
CA SER A 119 -4.23 6.00 10.16
C SER A 119 -5.49 6.10 11.03
N LEU A 120 -6.42 6.99 10.69
CA LEU A 120 -7.70 7.15 11.39
C LEU A 120 -8.58 5.89 11.25
N SER A 121 -8.63 5.28 10.08
CA SER A 121 -9.37 4.05 9.83
C SER A 121 -8.93 2.94 10.78
N LEU A 122 -7.63 2.73 10.91
CA LEU A 122 -7.09 1.71 11.82
C LEU A 122 -7.30 2.06 13.29
N SER A 123 -7.21 3.37 13.64
CA SER A 123 -7.48 3.85 14.99
C SER A 123 -8.93 3.63 15.40
N ILE A 124 -9.90 3.92 14.51
CA ILE A 124 -11.33 3.68 14.75
C ILE A 124 -11.60 2.19 15.03
N VAL A 125 -11.01 1.30 14.23
CA VAL A 125 -11.14 -0.15 14.49
C VAL A 125 -10.59 -0.51 15.86
N ALA A 126 -9.44 0.06 16.26
CA ALA A 126 -8.85 -0.18 17.56
C ALA A 126 -9.69 0.36 18.73
N ASP A 127 -10.44 1.44 18.54
CA ASP A 127 -11.29 2.05 19.57
C ASP A 127 -12.64 1.32 19.73
N VAL A 128 -13.18 0.79 18.62
CA VAL A 128 -14.55 0.19 18.61
C VAL A 128 -14.53 -1.29 18.89
N VAL A 129 -13.47 -2.01 18.48
CA VAL A 129 -13.41 -3.47 18.53
C VAL A 129 -12.64 -3.93 19.76
N PRO A 130 -13.21 -4.86 20.58
CA PRO A 130 -12.52 -5.47 21.70
C PRO A 130 -11.19 -6.13 21.29
N PRO A 131 -10.17 -6.13 22.18
CA PRO A 131 -8.83 -6.64 21.88
C PRO A 131 -8.81 -8.04 21.28
N GLU A 132 -9.71 -8.93 21.74
CA GLU A 132 -9.79 -10.35 21.35
C GLU A 132 -10.21 -10.53 19.89
N ARG A 133 -10.97 -9.58 19.33
CA ARG A 133 -11.50 -9.63 17.96
C ARG A 133 -10.85 -8.61 17.02
N ARG A 134 -10.01 -7.71 17.55
CA ARG A 134 -9.38 -6.60 16.84
C ARG A 134 -8.57 -7.07 15.62
N GLY A 135 -7.83 -8.17 15.74
CA GLY A 135 -7.06 -8.74 14.64
C GLY A 135 -7.95 -9.14 13.44
N ARG A 136 -9.11 -9.75 13.72
CA ARG A 136 -10.09 -10.11 12.66
C ARG A 136 -10.67 -8.87 11.98
N ALA A 137 -11.00 -7.83 12.73
CA ALA A 137 -11.54 -6.59 12.20
C ALA A 137 -10.50 -5.82 11.35
N MET A 138 -9.25 -5.75 11.82
CA MET A 138 -8.13 -5.18 11.03
C MET A 138 -7.93 -5.95 9.73
N GLY A 139 -7.97 -7.28 9.78
CA GLY A 139 -7.90 -8.13 8.58
C GLY A 139 -9.03 -7.86 7.60
N ALA A 140 -10.25 -7.64 8.08
CA ALA A 140 -11.40 -7.30 7.22
C ALA A 140 -11.22 -5.93 6.53
N VAL A 141 -10.70 -4.92 7.25
CA VAL A 141 -10.39 -3.61 6.65
C VAL A 141 -9.24 -3.71 5.66
N MET A 142 -8.21 -4.49 5.97
CA MET A 142 -7.07 -4.70 5.05
C MET A 142 -7.46 -5.53 3.81
N ALA A 143 -8.53 -6.33 3.86
CA ALA A 143 -9.07 -7.02 2.68
C ALA A 143 -9.53 -6.04 1.58
N ALA A 144 -9.77 -4.77 1.91
CA ALA A 144 -10.03 -3.71 0.96
C ALA A 144 -8.95 -3.61 -0.14
N PHE A 145 -7.68 -3.91 0.19
CA PHE A 145 -6.61 -3.96 -0.79
C PHE A 145 -6.85 -5.02 -1.88
N SER A 146 -7.25 -6.22 -1.47
CA SER A 146 -7.54 -7.31 -2.41
C SER A 146 -8.76 -7.00 -3.27
N VAL A 147 -9.80 -6.41 -2.67
CA VAL A 147 -11.01 -5.99 -3.40
C VAL A 147 -10.67 -4.88 -4.41
N ALA A 148 -9.86 -3.90 -4.02
CA ALA A 148 -9.40 -2.84 -4.92
C ALA A 148 -8.57 -3.41 -6.08
N SER A 149 -7.69 -4.37 -5.82
CA SER A 149 -6.85 -5.00 -6.86
C SER A 149 -7.67 -5.84 -7.84
N VAL A 150 -8.64 -6.64 -7.34
CA VAL A 150 -9.39 -7.61 -8.17
C VAL A 150 -10.53 -6.96 -8.92
N LEU A 151 -11.22 -6.00 -8.31
CA LEU A 151 -12.41 -5.36 -8.86
C LEU A 151 -12.21 -3.89 -9.17
N GLY A 152 -11.56 -3.15 -8.28
CA GLY A 152 -11.44 -1.70 -8.38
C GLY A 152 -10.56 -1.25 -9.55
N VAL A 153 -9.35 -1.80 -9.66
CA VAL A 153 -8.43 -1.44 -10.76
C VAL A 153 -8.99 -1.83 -12.12
N PRO A 154 -9.51 -3.06 -12.34
CA PRO A 154 -10.15 -3.41 -13.60
C PRO A 154 -11.36 -2.54 -13.95
N ALA A 155 -12.20 -2.20 -12.95
CA ALA A 155 -13.32 -1.28 -13.15
C ALA A 155 -12.85 0.11 -13.57
N GLY A 156 -11.77 0.63 -12.95
CA GLY A 156 -11.14 1.88 -13.34
C GLY A 156 -10.63 1.85 -14.79
N LEU A 157 -9.95 0.77 -15.17
CA LEU A 157 -9.46 0.57 -16.54
C LEU A 157 -10.62 0.46 -17.55
N TRP A 158 -11.70 -0.22 -17.19
CA TRP A 158 -12.90 -0.28 -18.03
C TRP A 158 -13.55 1.10 -18.19
N LEU A 159 -13.71 1.86 -17.10
CA LEU A 159 -14.23 3.24 -17.17
C LEU A 159 -13.36 4.11 -18.08
N SER A 160 -12.04 3.94 -18.05
CA SER A 160 -11.15 4.73 -18.91
C SER A 160 -11.32 4.38 -20.39
N GLN A 161 -11.69 3.17 -20.74
CA GLN A 161 -12.00 2.76 -22.12
C GLN A 161 -13.30 3.39 -22.61
N VAL A 162 -14.31 3.54 -21.73
CA VAL A 162 -15.62 4.08 -22.10
C VAL A 162 -15.62 5.62 -22.18
N GLY A 163 -14.95 6.30 -21.23
CA GLY A 163 -15.04 7.77 -21.11
C GLY A 163 -13.69 8.47 -20.94
N GLY A 164 -12.59 7.81 -21.34
CA GLY A 164 -11.24 8.34 -21.22
C GLY A 164 -10.69 8.29 -19.81
N TRP A 165 -9.38 8.53 -19.68
CA TRP A 165 -8.61 8.37 -18.45
C TRP A 165 -9.11 9.24 -17.26
N ARG A 166 -9.88 10.29 -17.53
CA ARG A 166 -10.46 11.18 -16.51
C ARG A 166 -11.64 10.55 -15.79
N LEU A 167 -12.42 9.72 -16.47
CA LEU A 167 -13.65 9.14 -15.91
C LEU A 167 -13.42 8.30 -14.64
N PRO A 168 -12.39 7.47 -14.51
CA PRO A 168 -12.04 6.79 -13.26
C PRO A 168 -11.83 7.73 -12.07
N PHE A 169 -11.16 8.87 -12.28
CA PHE A 169 -10.95 9.86 -11.21
C PHE A 169 -12.28 10.45 -10.73
N PHE A 170 -13.20 10.79 -11.66
CA PHE A 170 -14.52 11.27 -11.30
C PHE A 170 -15.36 10.19 -10.60
N GLY A 171 -15.27 8.95 -11.08
CA GLY A 171 -15.97 7.81 -10.48
C GLY A 171 -15.53 7.55 -9.03
N VAL A 172 -14.21 7.52 -8.79
CA VAL A 172 -13.65 7.33 -7.45
C VAL A 172 -13.97 8.53 -6.55
N SER A 173 -13.93 9.76 -7.07
CA SER A 173 -14.31 10.96 -6.32
C SER A 173 -15.78 10.91 -5.91
N GLY A 174 -16.70 10.58 -6.84
CA GLY A 174 -18.13 10.45 -6.56
C GLY A 174 -18.44 9.37 -5.53
N LEU A 175 -17.82 8.19 -5.67
CA LEU A 175 -17.94 7.10 -4.72
C LEU A 175 -17.35 7.50 -3.34
N GLY A 176 -16.23 8.20 -3.33
CA GLY A 176 -15.59 8.72 -2.12
C GLY A 176 -16.49 9.72 -1.37
N LEU A 177 -17.15 10.63 -2.10
CA LEU A 177 -18.13 11.55 -1.52
C LEU A 177 -19.31 10.80 -0.92
N LEU A 178 -19.87 9.82 -1.64
CA LEU A 178 -20.97 8.99 -1.17
C LEU A 178 -20.59 8.27 0.14
N VAL A 179 -19.48 7.56 0.15
CA VAL A 179 -19.01 6.82 1.33
C VAL A 179 -18.74 7.74 2.50
N THR A 180 -18.16 8.93 2.25
CA THR A 180 -17.89 9.93 3.29
C THR A 180 -19.21 10.49 3.86
N GLY A 181 -20.19 10.79 3.02
CA GLY A 181 -21.52 11.24 3.44
C GLY A 181 -22.23 10.19 4.28
N VAL A 182 -22.23 8.92 3.83
CA VAL A 182 -22.81 7.80 4.60
C VAL A 182 -22.08 7.63 5.94
N ALA A 183 -20.76 7.73 5.96
CA ALA A 183 -19.98 7.62 7.19
C ALA A 183 -20.34 8.73 8.20
N LEU A 184 -20.47 9.98 7.74
CA LEU A 184 -20.90 11.11 8.57
C LEU A 184 -22.32 10.95 9.14
N LEU A 185 -23.23 10.35 8.38
CA LEU A 185 -24.61 10.15 8.82
C LEU A 185 -24.76 8.94 9.76
N VAL A 186 -23.94 7.90 9.51
CA VAL A 186 -24.10 6.59 10.17
C VAL A 186 -23.21 6.43 11.38
N MET A 187 -21.96 6.91 11.34
CA MET A 187 -21.02 6.75 12.46
C MET A 187 -21.38 7.68 13.63
N PRO A 188 -21.35 7.20 14.89
CA PRO A 188 -21.50 8.03 16.07
C PRO A 188 -20.30 8.97 16.24
N ALA A 189 -20.45 10.01 17.08
CA ALA A 189 -19.31 10.80 17.53
C ALA A 189 -18.33 9.92 18.32
N MET A 190 -17.02 10.06 18.03
CA MET A 190 -15.97 9.20 18.59
C MET A 190 -14.96 10.05 19.37
N THR A 191 -15.31 10.40 20.60
CA THR A 191 -14.52 11.28 21.48
C THR A 191 -13.98 10.57 22.72
N LYS A 192 -14.31 9.31 22.96
CA LYS A 192 -13.90 8.56 24.17
C LYS A 192 -12.38 8.55 24.39
N HIS A 193 -11.58 8.52 23.32
CA HIS A 193 -10.12 8.57 23.41
C HIS A 193 -9.59 9.89 23.97
N LEU A 194 -10.36 10.98 23.91
CA LEU A 194 -9.98 12.30 24.45
C LEU A 194 -9.97 12.32 25.98
N GLU A 195 -10.71 11.41 26.62
CA GLU A 195 -10.85 11.31 28.07
C GLU A 195 -9.72 10.43 28.69
N ILE A 196 -9.05 9.63 27.85
CA ILE A 196 -8.01 8.71 28.32
C ILE A 196 -6.68 9.48 28.40
N LYS A 197 -6.20 9.75 29.63
CA LYS A 197 -4.83 10.24 29.83
C LYS A 197 -3.87 9.23 29.18
N GLN A 198 -3.09 9.68 28.20
CA GLN A 198 -2.06 8.86 27.56
C GLN A 198 -1.07 8.40 28.63
N ALA A 199 -1.09 7.11 28.96
CA ALA A 199 -0.02 6.48 29.72
C ALA A 199 1.29 6.71 28.95
N GLN A 200 2.41 6.92 29.67
CA GLN A 200 3.73 7.21 29.09
C GLN A 200 4.03 6.27 27.91
N ALA A 201 3.86 6.79 26.72
CA ALA A 201 4.10 6.03 25.49
C ALA A 201 5.60 6.03 25.21
N THR A 202 6.16 4.86 24.94
CA THR A 202 7.55 4.71 24.45
C THR A 202 7.86 5.76 23.39
N THR A 203 8.96 6.49 23.50
CA THR A 203 9.31 7.52 22.50
C THR A 203 9.73 6.87 21.17
N THR A 204 9.54 7.59 20.05
CA THR A 204 10.00 7.10 18.73
C THR A 204 11.52 6.87 18.72
N ARG A 205 12.28 7.70 19.44
CA ARG A 205 13.74 7.56 19.58
C ARG A 205 14.10 6.25 20.28
N GLU A 206 13.40 5.92 21.37
CA GLU A 206 13.61 4.67 22.11
C GLU A 206 13.22 3.44 21.27
N LEU A 207 12.16 3.55 20.48
CA LEU A 207 11.77 2.49 19.55
C LEU A 207 12.87 2.25 18.49
N LEU A 208 13.38 3.31 17.88
CA LEU A 208 14.42 3.26 16.86
C LEU A 208 15.82 2.92 17.39
N SER A 209 16.03 2.93 18.71
CA SER A 209 17.31 2.48 19.29
C SER A 209 17.46 0.96 19.31
N ARG A 210 16.39 0.20 19.06
CA ARG A 210 16.40 -1.27 19.11
C ARG A 210 16.80 -1.89 17.76
N PRO A 211 17.85 -2.72 17.70
CA PRO A 211 18.30 -3.35 16.46
C PRO A 211 17.21 -4.14 15.73
N THR A 212 16.36 -4.87 16.49
CA THR A 212 15.23 -5.64 15.94
C THR A 212 14.25 -4.75 15.16
N VAL A 213 13.96 -3.55 15.69
CA VAL A 213 13.08 -2.57 15.03
C VAL A 213 13.73 -2.05 13.75
N LEU A 214 15.04 -1.74 13.81
CA LEU A 214 15.78 -1.25 12.64
C LEU A 214 15.82 -2.31 11.52
N TYR A 215 16.11 -3.58 11.84
CA TYR A 215 16.07 -4.67 10.85
C TYR A 215 14.66 -4.87 10.27
N ALA A 216 13.62 -4.77 11.08
CA ALA A 216 12.25 -4.87 10.62
C ALA A 216 11.88 -3.72 9.67
N LEU A 217 12.22 -2.47 10.02
CA LEU A 217 11.99 -1.31 9.15
C LEU A 217 12.85 -1.36 7.88
N ALA A 218 14.09 -1.83 7.96
CA ALA A 218 14.95 -2.06 6.81
C ALA A 218 14.36 -3.13 5.87
N SER A 219 13.72 -4.18 6.42
CA SER A 219 13.02 -5.18 5.61
C SER A 219 11.84 -4.58 4.84
N VAL A 220 11.05 -3.69 5.49
CA VAL A 220 9.96 -2.95 4.84
C VAL A 220 10.50 -2.04 3.73
N LEU A 221 11.55 -1.28 4.03
CA LEU A 221 12.21 -0.38 3.08
C LEU A 221 12.71 -1.15 1.85
N THR A 222 13.42 -2.25 2.05
CA THR A 222 13.95 -3.11 0.99
C THR A 222 12.84 -3.65 0.09
N LEU A 223 11.76 -4.18 0.68
CA LEU A 223 10.63 -4.71 -0.08
C LEU A 223 9.94 -3.62 -0.89
N MET A 224 9.67 -2.47 -0.28
CA MET A 224 8.93 -1.38 -0.94
C MET A 224 9.74 -0.72 -2.04
N ILE A 225 11.03 -0.43 -1.82
CA ILE A 225 11.89 0.11 -2.89
C ILE A 225 11.92 -0.87 -4.07
N GLY A 226 12.19 -2.16 -3.83
CA GLY A 226 12.26 -3.15 -4.89
C GLY A 226 10.96 -3.26 -5.69
N LEU A 227 9.80 -3.25 -5.04
CA LEU A 227 8.50 -3.27 -5.72
C LEU A 227 8.25 -2.00 -6.53
N PHE A 228 8.45 -0.84 -5.93
CA PHE A 228 8.09 0.43 -6.53
C PHE A 228 9.08 0.95 -7.57
N LEU A 229 10.27 0.37 -7.68
CA LEU A 229 11.13 0.53 -8.86
C LEU A 229 10.40 0.05 -10.14
N VAL A 230 9.64 -1.04 -10.05
CA VAL A 230 9.06 -1.74 -11.20
C VAL A 230 7.60 -1.35 -11.43
N ILE A 231 6.77 -1.37 -10.38
CA ILE A 231 5.31 -1.28 -10.48
C ILE A 231 4.81 -0.07 -11.26
N PRO A 232 5.28 1.17 -11.04
CA PRO A 232 4.76 2.35 -11.77
C PRO A 232 4.98 2.28 -13.28
N ASN A 233 6.02 1.58 -13.69
CA ASN A 233 6.45 1.53 -15.08
C ASN A 233 5.99 0.26 -15.81
N PHE A 234 5.33 -0.65 -15.08
CA PHE A 234 4.98 -1.97 -15.59
C PHE A 234 4.02 -1.89 -16.78
N SER A 235 2.93 -1.12 -16.63
CA SER A 235 1.92 -0.97 -17.70
C SER A 235 2.49 -0.32 -18.95
N SER A 236 3.35 0.69 -18.79
CA SER A 236 4.00 1.35 -19.91
C SER A 236 4.90 0.39 -20.67
N PHE A 237 5.73 -0.37 -19.96
CA PHE A 237 6.63 -1.34 -20.58
C PHE A 237 5.86 -2.46 -21.27
N LEU A 238 4.78 -2.97 -20.68
CA LEU A 238 3.93 -3.98 -21.31
C LEU A 238 3.36 -3.49 -22.64
N GLN A 239 2.85 -2.27 -22.69
CA GLN A 239 2.19 -1.75 -23.88
C GLN A 239 3.21 -1.34 -24.96
N HIS A 240 4.23 -0.56 -24.62
CA HIS A 240 5.13 0.05 -25.60
C HIS A 240 6.27 -0.88 -26.02
N ASN A 241 6.80 -1.70 -25.12
CA ASN A 241 7.92 -2.58 -25.42
C ASN A 241 7.51 -4.02 -25.78
N LEU A 242 6.47 -4.53 -25.14
CA LEU A 242 5.98 -5.90 -25.35
C LEU A 242 4.71 -5.98 -26.18
N HIS A 243 4.22 -4.82 -26.67
CA HIS A 243 3.02 -4.70 -27.52
C HIS A 243 1.79 -5.39 -26.93
N TYR A 244 1.68 -5.39 -25.58
CA TYR A 244 0.52 -5.96 -24.91
C TYR A 244 -0.72 -5.06 -25.17
N PRO A 245 -1.86 -5.62 -25.61
CA PRO A 245 -3.02 -4.83 -25.96
C PRO A 245 -3.58 -4.08 -24.78
N ARG A 246 -3.90 -2.80 -24.96
CA ARG A 246 -4.45 -1.91 -23.93
C ARG A 246 -5.75 -2.48 -23.32
N GLU A 247 -6.59 -3.07 -24.16
CA GLU A 247 -7.88 -3.67 -23.78
C GLU A 247 -7.69 -4.84 -22.82
N GLY A 248 -6.59 -5.56 -22.94
CA GLY A 248 -6.23 -6.72 -22.10
C GLY A 248 -5.74 -6.35 -20.70
N LEU A 249 -5.32 -5.10 -20.44
CA LEU A 249 -4.77 -4.71 -19.15
C LEU A 249 -5.77 -4.92 -17.99
N GLY A 250 -7.05 -4.62 -18.20
CA GLY A 250 -8.08 -4.82 -17.16
C GLY A 250 -8.15 -6.28 -16.70
N GLN A 251 -8.16 -7.20 -17.67
CA GLN A 251 -8.15 -8.65 -17.38
C GLN A 251 -6.84 -9.07 -16.72
N LEU A 252 -5.70 -8.54 -17.17
CA LEU A 252 -4.39 -8.85 -16.62
C LEU A 252 -4.30 -8.47 -15.13
N TYR A 253 -4.71 -7.25 -14.77
CA TYR A 253 -4.75 -6.79 -13.38
C TYR A 253 -5.75 -7.58 -12.53
N MET A 254 -6.90 -7.93 -13.08
CA MET A 254 -7.88 -8.79 -12.41
C MET A 254 -7.29 -10.17 -12.09
N MET A 255 -6.63 -10.81 -13.06
CA MET A 255 -5.99 -12.12 -12.87
C MET A 255 -4.84 -12.03 -11.86
N GLY A 256 -3.97 -11.01 -11.96
CA GLY A 256 -2.88 -10.78 -11.02
C GLY A 256 -3.39 -10.53 -9.60
N GLY A 257 -4.45 -9.73 -9.46
CA GLY A 257 -5.13 -9.47 -8.19
C GLY A 257 -5.76 -10.74 -7.60
N ALA A 258 -6.47 -11.53 -8.40
CA ALA A 258 -7.08 -12.78 -7.99
C ALA A 258 -6.02 -13.79 -7.53
N VAL A 259 -4.92 -13.95 -8.28
CA VAL A 259 -3.79 -14.80 -7.88
C VAL A 259 -3.18 -14.30 -6.58
N SER A 260 -2.95 -13.00 -6.41
CA SER A 260 -2.45 -12.43 -5.15
C SER A 260 -3.39 -12.69 -3.98
N PHE A 261 -4.70 -12.58 -4.18
CA PHE A 261 -5.70 -12.86 -3.14
C PHE A 261 -5.63 -14.32 -2.67
N VAL A 262 -5.60 -15.27 -3.61
CA VAL A 262 -5.49 -16.70 -3.31
C VAL A 262 -4.14 -17.00 -2.65
N MET A 263 -3.05 -16.47 -3.21
CA MET A 263 -1.70 -16.68 -2.69
C MET A 263 -1.54 -16.11 -1.28
N ASN A 264 -2.06 -14.94 -0.97
CA ASN A 264 -2.02 -14.38 0.39
C ASN A 264 -2.61 -15.34 1.42
N ARG A 265 -3.67 -16.03 1.08
CA ARG A 265 -4.33 -17.00 1.97
C ARG A 265 -3.54 -18.30 2.10
N LEU A 266 -3.07 -18.84 0.98
CA LEU A 266 -2.24 -20.06 0.96
C LEU A 266 -0.90 -19.84 1.66
N VAL A 267 -0.23 -18.75 1.34
CA VAL A 267 1.08 -18.43 1.92
C VAL A 267 0.97 -18.14 3.41
N GLY A 268 -0.16 -17.58 3.90
CA GLY A 268 -0.40 -17.44 5.33
C GLY A 268 -0.25 -18.77 6.08
N THR A 269 -0.90 -19.82 5.60
CA THR A 269 -0.79 -21.16 6.20
C THR A 269 0.61 -21.77 6.03
N MET A 270 1.28 -21.49 4.90
CA MET A 270 2.65 -21.95 4.66
C MET A 270 3.66 -21.25 5.57
N VAL A 271 3.48 -19.96 5.85
CA VAL A 271 4.32 -19.21 6.79
C VAL A 271 4.20 -19.79 8.20
N ASP A 272 3.00 -20.18 8.62
CA ASP A 272 2.80 -20.82 9.94
C ASP A 272 3.50 -22.18 10.03
N ARG A 273 3.53 -22.95 8.94
CA ARG A 273 4.13 -24.30 8.89
C ARG A 273 5.64 -24.28 8.66
N PHE A 274 6.12 -23.47 7.73
CA PHE A 274 7.52 -23.52 7.25
C PHE A 274 8.35 -22.31 7.71
N GLY A 275 7.71 -21.32 8.30
CA GLY A 275 8.34 -20.10 8.79
C GLY A 275 8.43 -18.97 7.76
N PRO A 276 8.47 -17.72 8.26
CA PRO A 276 8.43 -16.54 7.40
C PRO A 276 9.69 -16.36 6.55
N THR A 277 10.87 -16.69 7.07
CA THR A 277 12.14 -16.51 6.34
C THR A 277 12.20 -17.37 5.07
N LEU A 278 11.80 -18.64 5.16
CA LEU A 278 11.79 -19.54 4.00
C LEU A 278 10.79 -19.04 2.95
N MET A 279 9.60 -18.63 3.35
CA MET A 279 8.58 -18.12 2.43
C MET A 279 9.05 -16.82 1.75
N ALA A 280 9.70 -15.92 2.49
CA ALA A 280 10.31 -14.72 1.91
C ALA A 280 11.39 -15.07 0.88
N THR A 281 12.22 -16.07 1.16
CA THR A 281 13.27 -16.55 0.23
C THR A 281 12.64 -17.08 -1.05
N ILE A 282 11.65 -17.96 -0.95
CA ILE A 282 10.93 -18.50 -2.11
C ILE A 282 10.31 -17.36 -2.92
N GLY A 283 9.59 -16.43 -2.27
CA GLY A 283 8.98 -15.27 -2.93
C GLY A 283 10.02 -14.36 -3.61
N THR A 284 11.20 -14.19 -3.01
CA THR A 284 12.27 -13.39 -3.60
C THR A 284 12.83 -14.08 -4.85
N VAL A 285 13.11 -15.37 -4.80
CA VAL A 285 13.60 -16.14 -5.96
C VAL A 285 12.56 -16.11 -7.09
N LEU A 286 11.29 -16.40 -6.79
CA LEU A 286 10.23 -16.40 -7.80
C LEU A 286 10.04 -15.00 -8.43
N SER A 287 10.08 -13.93 -7.62
CA SER A 287 9.97 -12.56 -8.12
C SER A 287 11.16 -12.17 -8.99
N SER A 288 12.39 -12.54 -8.57
CA SER A 288 13.60 -12.26 -9.34
C SER A 288 13.59 -13.02 -10.67
N LEU A 289 13.19 -14.30 -10.66
CA LEU A 289 13.03 -15.10 -11.88
C LEU A 289 11.97 -14.47 -12.81
N ALA A 290 10.82 -14.08 -12.29
CA ALA A 290 9.79 -13.42 -13.10
C ALA A 290 10.30 -12.13 -13.75
N LEU A 291 11.04 -11.29 -13.02
CA LEU A 291 11.62 -10.07 -13.57
C LEU A 291 12.72 -10.34 -14.59
N ILE A 292 13.63 -11.27 -14.31
CA ILE A 292 14.77 -11.57 -15.21
C ILE A 292 14.28 -12.24 -16.48
N LEU A 293 13.47 -13.30 -16.37
CA LEU A 293 13.01 -14.07 -17.55
C LEU A 293 11.96 -13.30 -18.37
N GLY A 294 11.21 -12.39 -17.76
CA GLY A 294 10.18 -11.63 -18.43
C GLY A 294 10.63 -10.30 -19.03
N PHE A 295 11.72 -9.71 -18.51
CA PHE A 295 12.11 -8.34 -18.92
C PHE A 295 13.59 -8.17 -19.25
N VAL A 296 14.46 -9.07 -18.80
CA VAL A 296 15.92 -8.96 -19.03
C VAL A 296 16.37 -9.86 -20.16
N VAL A 297 15.92 -11.11 -20.18
CA VAL A 297 16.29 -12.11 -21.21
C VAL A 297 15.55 -11.80 -22.52
N VAL A 298 16.30 -11.85 -23.64
CA VAL A 298 15.77 -11.65 -24.99
C VAL A 298 16.20 -12.81 -25.87
N PRO A 299 15.26 -13.42 -26.63
CA PRO A 299 13.83 -13.11 -26.71
C PRO A 299 13.12 -13.44 -25.38
N VAL A 300 12.00 -12.74 -25.13
CA VAL A 300 11.19 -12.92 -23.90
C VAL A 300 10.75 -14.38 -23.79
N VAL A 301 11.08 -15.03 -22.68
CA VAL A 301 10.85 -16.47 -22.47
C VAL A 301 9.36 -16.80 -22.25
N PHE A 302 8.65 -15.90 -21.57
CA PHE A 302 7.24 -16.10 -21.21
C PHE A 302 6.34 -14.99 -21.75
N PRO A 303 5.08 -15.30 -22.07
CA PRO A 303 4.11 -14.25 -22.38
C PRO A 303 4.04 -13.19 -21.28
N PRO A 304 3.88 -11.89 -21.63
CA PRO A 304 3.85 -10.79 -20.66
C PRO A 304 2.85 -10.99 -19.52
N ALA A 305 1.71 -11.61 -19.81
CA ALA A 305 0.68 -11.94 -18.82
C ALA A 305 1.17 -12.94 -17.76
N VAL A 306 1.91 -13.96 -18.16
CA VAL A 306 2.48 -14.96 -17.23
C VAL A 306 3.49 -14.30 -16.30
N THR A 307 4.36 -13.46 -16.84
CA THR A 307 5.36 -12.69 -16.07
C THR A 307 4.69 -11.79 -15.03
N PHE A 308 3.66 -11.06 -15.44
CA PHE A 308 2.91 -10.17 -14.54
C PHE A 308 2.25 -10.94 -13.40
N ILE A 309 1.55 -12.02 -13.72
CA ILE A 309 0.84 -12.85 -12.74
C ILE A 309 1.82 -13.52 -11.77
N ALA A 310 2.94 -14.03 -12.29
CA ALA A 310 4.00 -14.63 -11.48
C ALA A 310 4.63 -13.61 -10.51
N PHE A 311 4.90 -12.39 -11.00
CA PHE A 311 5.40 -11.29 -10.17
C PHE A 311 4.41 -10.90 -9.05
N MET A 312 3.12 -10.79 -9.37
CA MET A 312 2.07 -10.50 -8.41
C MET A 312 1.94 -11.61 -7.34
N GLY A 313 1.94 -12.87 -7.77
CA GLY A 313 1.92 -14.03 -6.87
C GLY A 313 3.14 -14.11 -5.95
N ALA A 314 4.34 -13.90 -6.50
CA ALA A 314 5.58 -13.86 -5.74
C ALA A 314 5.60 -12.72 -4.69
N GLY A 315 4.96 -11.59 -5.01
CA GLY A 315 4.77 -10.48 -4.08
C GLY A 315 4.04 -10.88 -2.81
N SER A 316 3.05 -11.78 -2.91
CA SER A 316 2.31 -12.31 -1.77
C SER A 316 3.19 -13.08 -0.79
N PHE A 317 4.12 -13.90 -1.28
CA PHE A 317 5.07 -14.62 -0.42
C PHE A 317 5.92 -13.67 0.41
N ARG A 318 6.46 -12.63 -0.21
CA ARG A 318 7.29 -11.63 0.46
C ARG A 318 6.48 -10.78 1.43
N GLY A 319 5.32 -10.31 1.02
CA GLY A 319 4.45 -9.44 1.81
C GLY A 319 3.89 -10.13 3.05
N VAL A 320 3.36 -11.36 2.91
CA VAL A 320 2.81 -12.12 4.05
C VAL A 320 3.92 -12.49 5.04
N ALA A 321 5.08 -12.94 4.56
CA ALA A 321 6.21 -13.28 5.40
C ALA A 321 6.72 -12.06 6.20
N LEU A 322 6.88 -10.91 5.53
CA LEU A 322 7.27 -9.65 6.15
C LEU A 322 6.26 -9.24 7.23
N ASN A 323 4.98 -9.15 6.90
CA ASN A 323 3.94 -8.72 7.83
C ASN A 323 3.81 -9.63 9.05
N THR A 324 3.90 -10.95 8.85
CA THR A 324 3.86 -11.94 9.94
C THR A 324 5.02 -11.73 10.93
N LEU A 325 6.22 -11.48 10.42
CA LEU A 325 7.39 -11.35 11.27
C LEU A 325 7.45 -9.97 11.95
N THR A 326 7.20 -8.89 11.20
CA THR A 326 7.25 -7.53 11.72
C THR A 326 6.14 -7.25 12.75
N SER A 327 5.00 -7.93 12.65
CA SER A 327 3.92 -7.82 13.64
C SER A 327 4.28 -8.38 15.03
N ARG A 328 5.32 -9.24 15.13
CA ARG A 328 5.84 -9.81 16.37
C ARG A 328 6.91 -8.96 17.06
N VAL A 329 7.40 -7.93 16.37
CA VAL A 329 8.49 -7.06 16.89
C VAL A 329 8.02 -6.15 18.01
N PRO A 330 6.88 -5.42 17.88
CA PRO A 330 6.46 -4.50 18.93
C PRO A 330 5.74 -5.20 20.08
N GLY A 331 6.03 -4.78 21.31
CA GLY A 331 5.25 -5.12 22.48
C GLY A 331 3.84 -4.49 22.43
N PRO A 332 2.90 -4.94 23.29
CA PRO A 332 1.52 -4.46 23.27
C PRO A 332 1.38 -2.93 23.43
N ARG A 333 2.23 -2.32 24.27
CA ARG A 333 2.17 -0.88 24.60
C ARG A 333 2.75 0.03 23.49
N GLU A 334 3.64 -0.49 22.66
CA GLU A 334 4.34 0.26 21.60
C GLU A 334 3.85 -0.06 20.19
N ARG A 335 2.92 -1.02 20.05
CA ARG A 335 2.43 -1.53 18.76
C ARG A 335 1.89 -0.41 17.86
N ALA A 336 1.07 0.49 18.38
CA ALA A 336 0.50 1.58 17.59
C ALA A 336 1.58 2.49 17.01
N ARG A 337 2.57 2.87 17.84
CA ARG A 337 3.69 3.71 17.41
C ARG A 337 4.58 3.02 16.37
N TYR A 338 4.88 1.74 16.60
CA TYR A 338 5.63 0.95 15.64
C TYR A 338 4.91 0.85 14.29
N MET A 339 3.61 0.55 14.28
CA MET A 339 2.81 0.44 13.05
C MET A 339 2.75 1.77 12.28
N SER A 340 2.64 2.90 12.99
CA SER A 340 2.71 4.24 12.39
C SER A 340 4.08 4.51 11.76
N THR A 341 5.16 4.19 12.47
CA THR A 341 6.53 4.34 11.96
C THR A 341 6.77 3.44 10.76
N GLN A 342 6.32 2.17 10.82
CA GLN A 342 6.39 1.23 9.71
C GLN A 342 5.63 1.75 8.48
N SER A 343 4.43 2.28 8.66
CA SER A 343 3.64 2.88 7.57
C SER A 343 4.36 4.06 6.92
N ALA A 344 4.95 4.93 7.73
CA ALA A 344 5.74 6.05 7.22
C ALA A 344 6.94 5.60 6.39
N VAL A 345 7.70 4.60 6.89
CA VAL A 345 8.82 4.00 6.17
C VAL A 345 8.34 3.34 4.87
N GLN A 346 7.21 2.63 4.90
CA GLN A 346 6.61 2.00 3.73
C GLN A 346 6.30 3.04 2.64
N HIS A 347 5.63 4.13 3.00
CA HIS A 347 5.27 5.18 2.05
C HIS A 347 6.51 5.93 1.50
N LEU A 348 7.49 6.26 2.35
CA LEU A 348 8.74 6.88 1.91
C LEU A 348 9.54 5.98 0.98
N ALA A 349 9.65 4.69 1.33
CA ALA A 349 10.34 3.70 0.51
C ALA A 349 9.65 3.51 -0.86
N SER A 350 8.31 3.50 -0.86
CA SER A 350 7.52 3.44 -2.10
C SER A 350 7.75 4.67 -2.98
N ALA A 351 7.78 5.87 -2.39
CA ALA A 351 8.09 7.11 -3.09
C ALA A 351 9.50 7.08 -3.69
N ALA A 352 10.49 6.73 -2.87
CA ALA A 352 11.88 6.63 -3.32
C ALA A 352 12.03 5.62 -4.45
N GLY A 353 11.44 4.41 -4.33
CA GLY A 353 11.48 3.39 -5.36
C GLY A 353 10.86 3.86 -6.67
N ALA A 354 9.68 4.49 -6.62
CA ALA A 354 8.99 5.01 -7.79
C ALA A 354 9.79 6.10 -8.51
N MET A 355 10.36 7.04 -7.76
CA MET A 355 11.18 8.14 -8.31
C MET A 355 12.50 7.63 -8.88
N ILE A 356 13.22 6.77 -8.15
CA ILE A 356 14.48 6.17 -8.63
C ILE A 356 14.23 5.35 -9.88
N GLY A 357 13.17 4.53 -9.90
CA GLY A 357 12.80 3.76 -11.09
C GLY A 357 12.56 4.64 -12.32
N SER A 358 11.86 5.77 -12.14
CA SER A 358 11.65 6.76 -13.21
C SER A 358 12.95 7.39 -13.71
N LEU A 359 13.89 7.73 -12.82
CA LEU A 359 15.18 8.32 -13.23
C LEU A 359 16.07 7.34 -14.03
N MET A 360 15.81 6.04 -13.94
CA MET A 360 16.53 5.00 -14.67
C MET A 360 15.94 4.72 -16.05
N LEU A 361 14.80 5.34 -16.39
CA LEU A 361 14.07 5.11 -17.63
C LEU A 361 14.22 6.30 -18.58
N THR A 362 14.29 5.99 -19.87
CA THR A 362 14.33 6.99 -20.94
C THR A 362 13.34 6.54 -22.01
N GLU A 363 12.51 7.48 -22.48
CA GLU A 363 11.64 7.25 -23.62
C GLU A 363 12.44 7.48 -24.91
N LEU A 364 12.40 6.52 -25.82
CA LEU A 364 13.06 6.56 -27.11
C LEU A 364 12.16 7.18 -28.17
N ALA A 365 12.74 7.58 -29.32
CA ALA A 365 12.01 8.21 -30.41
C ALA A 365 10.93 7.33 -31.05
N ASP A 366 11.04 6.01 -30.89
CA ASP A 366 10.04 5.02 -31.33
C ASP A 366 8.90 4.79 -30.31
N GLY A 367 8.89 5.55 -29.19
CA GLY A 367 7.91 5.43 -28.13
C GLY A 367 8.18 4.28 -27.14
N THR A 368 9.25 3.50 -27.33
CA THR A 368 9.64 2.45 -26.38
C THR A 368 10.35 3.03 -25.16
N VAL A 369 10.37 2.30 -24.06
CA VAL A 369 11.00 2.68 -22.80
C VAL A 369 12.30 1.91 -22.61
N ALA A 370 13.44 2.59 -22.69
CA ALA A 370 14.75 2.03 -22.37
C ALA A 370 15.01 2.06 -20.86
N GLY A 371 15.92 1.19 -20.38
CA GLY A 371 16.34 1.14 -18.97
C GLY A 371 15.58 0.13 -18.11
N MET A 372 14.43 -0.39 -18.54
CA MET A 372 13.63 -1.33 -17.74
C MET A 372 14.41 -2.58 -17.33
N ARG A 373 15.34 -3.07 -18.16
CA ARG A 373 16.24 -4.19 -17.82
C ARG A 373 17.05 -3.87 -16.57
N THR A 374 17.66 -2.68 -16.52
CA THR A 374 18.46 -2.22 -15.38
C THR A 374 17.58 -2.08 -14.14
N VAL A 375 16.37 -1.51 -14.28
CA VAL A 375 15.38 -1.41 -13.18
C VAL A 375 15.06 -2.80 -12.62
N CYS A 376 14.81 -3.81 -13.47
CA CYS A 376 14.49 -5.16 -13.04
C CYS A 376 15.68 -5.85 -12.35
N VAL A 377 16.90 -5.69 -12.86
CA VAL A 377 18.11 -6.24 -12.23
C VAL A 377 18.36 -5.62 -10.87
N VAL A 378 18.28 -4.28 -10.76
CA VAL A 378 18.43 -3.57 -9.49
C VAL A 378 17.34 -3.98 -8.49
N SER A 379 16.09 -4.06 -8.93
CA SER A 379 14.97 -4.52 -8.10
C SER A 379 15.19 -5.95 -7.57
N ALA A 380 15.65 -6.86 -8.44
CA ALA A 380 15.99 -8.24 -8.07
C ALA A 380 17.15 -8.27 -7.05
N GLY A 381 18.21 -7.50 -7.30
CA GLY A 381 19.37 -7.39 -6.41
C GLY A 381 19.00 -6.87 -5.02
N ILE A 382 18.21 -5.78 -4.95
CA ILE A 382 17.67 -5.28 -3.69
C ILE A 382 16.80 -6.34 -3.01
N GLY A 383 15.97 -7.04 -3.78
CA GLY A 383 15.12 -8.12 -3.28
C GLY A 383 15.88 -9.21 -2.53
N LEU A 384 17.10 -9.56 -2.96
CA LEU A 384 17.94 -10.60 -2.32
C LEU A 384 18.34 -10.23 -0.88
N VAL A 385 18.33 -8.95 -0.50
CA VAL A 385 18.61 -8.51 0.86
C VAL A 385 17.47 -8.83 1.83
N LEU A 386 16.23 -8.92 1.34
CA LEU A 386 15.05 -9.13 2.17
C LEU A 386 15.11 -10.42 3.03
N PRO A 387 15.41 -11.61 2.49
CA PRO A 387 15.50 -12.83 3.30
C PRO A 387 16.56 -12.75 4.40
N LEU A 388 17.68 -12.07 4.13
CA LEU A 388 18.76 -11.87 5.11
C LEU A 388 18.32 -11.00 6.27
N LEU A 389 17.65 -9.89 5.98
CA LEU A 389 17.09 -9.01 7.01
C LEU A 389 16.02 -9.73 7.84
N LEU A 390 15.11 -10.46 7.20
CA LEU A 390 14.09 -11.23 7.89
C LEU A 390 14.67 -12.36 8.75
N ALA A 391 15.77 -12.98 8.33
CA ALA A 391 16.49 -13.95 9.16
C ALA A 391 17.04 -13.31 10.45
N LYS A 392 17.59 -12.09 10.35
CA LYS A 392 18.03 -11.30 11.51
C LYS A 392 16.86 -10.93 12.43
N VAL A 393 15.75 -10.45 11.87
CA VAL A 393 14.54 -10.17 12.68
C VAL A 393 14.05 -11.43 13.39
N ALA A 394 14.01 -12.57 12.70
CA ALA A 394 13.58 -13.84 13.28
C ALA A 394 14.49 -14.30 14.43
N SER A 395 15.80 -14.16 14.30
CA SER A 395 16.77 -14.51 15.34
C SER A 395 16.61 -13.63 16.59
N GLU A 396 16.45 -12.33 16.40
CA GLU A 396 16.26 -11.37 17.49
C GLU A 396 14.92 -11.59 18.24
N VAL A 397 13.84 -11.85 17.50
CA VAL A 397 12.53 -12.13 18.10
C VAL A 397 12.57 -13.41 18.93
N ARG A 398 13.27 -14.47 18.48
CA ARG A 398 13.47 -15.71 19.25
C ARG A 398 14.28 -15.45 20.52
N ALA A 399 15.41 -14.78 20.41
CA ALA A 399 16.26 -14.45 21.54
C ALA A 399 15.54 -13.60 22.61
N SER A 400 14.67 -12.67 22.16
CA SER A 400 13.82 -11.87 23.08
C SER A 400 12.78 -12.72 23.80
N GLY A 401 12.16 -13.68 23.10
CA GLY A 401 11.21 -14.63 23.69
C GLY A 401 11.87 -15.55 24.72
N GLU A 402 13.06 -16.08 24.46
CA GLU A 402 13.82 -16.93 25.38
C GLU A 402 14.25 -16.17 26.65
N ARG A 403 14.69 -14.90 26.51
CA ARG A 403 15.01 -14.04 27.67
C ARG A 403 13.78 -13.76 28.52
N ALA A 404 12.61 -13.51 27.91
CA ALA A 404 11.37 -13.29 28.63
C ALA A 404 10.93 -14.55 29.39
N ALA A 405 11.00 -15.73 28.76
CA ALA A 405 10.68 -17.00 29.40
C ALA A 405 11.62 -17.32 30.56
N ALA A 406 12.92 -17.08 30.41
CA ALA A 406 13.91 -17.26 31.47
C ALA A 406 13.71 -16.29 32.66
N ALA A 407 13.23 -15.08 32.41
CA ALA A 407 12.90 -14.11 33.48
C ALA A 407 11.63 -14.48 34.27
N THR A 408 10.68 -15.15 33.62
CA THR A 408 9.43 -15.61 34.29
C THR A 408 9.61 -16.91 35.08
N ALA A 409 10.66 -17.68 34.77
CA ALA A 409 11.01 -18.94 35.47
C ALA A 409 11.88 -18.73 36.72
N ARG A 410 12.32 -17.51 37.00
CA ARG A 410 13.01 -17.04 38.22
C ARG A 410 12.05 -16.32 39.16
#